data_99bd19b726e36098bfcf1dc7211b0fb7
#
_entry.id   99bd19b726e36098bfcf1dc7211b0fb7
#
_cell.length_a   1.000
_cell.length_b   1.000
_cell.length_c   1.000
_cell.angle_alpha   90.00
_cell.angle_beta   90.00
_cell.angle_gamma   90.00
#
_symmetry.space_group_name_H-M   'P 1'
#
loop_
_entity.id
_entity.type
_entity.pdbx_description
1 polymer ?
#
loop_
_entity_poly.entity_id
_entity_poly.type
_entity_poly.pdbx_seq_one_letter_code
_entity_poly.pdbx_strand_id
1 'polypeptide(L)'
;GVVYEVVAAEWLRGDGGATDRGGGMIYVPFLNFADGDLDAVHAMLSHPDAIPGLSDGGAHVGMICDGSFPTTLMTHWARDRVGARLPLERLVKAQAHDTARAVGLHDRGRLAPGLRADINLIDTSALRLHAPQVVHDLPAGGRRLMQRASGYVATLVAGRVTYRDGVATGALPGRLVRS
;
A
#
# COMPACT_ATOMS: atom_id res chain seq x y z
N GLY A 1 24.00 2.50 -3.32
CA GLY A 1 24.39 2.24 -4.66
C GLY A 1 23.24 2.03 -5.61
N VAL A 2 22.58 0.88 -5.57
CA VAL A 2 21.59 0.46 -6.62
C VAL A 2 20.38 1.37 -6.73
N VAL A 3 19.87 1.93 -5.64
CA VAL A 3 18.69 2.82 -5.69
C VAL A 3 19.01 4.14 -6.40
N TYR A 4 20.18 4.69 -6.18
CA TYR A 4 20.61 5.92 -6.86
C TYR A 4 20.85 5.72 -8.36
N GLU A 5 21.33 4.56 -8.76
CA GLU A 5 21.56 4.23 -10.17
C GLU A 5 20.24 4.03 -10.93
N VAL A 6 19.23 3.40 -10.33
CA VAL A 6 17.91 3.21 -10.95
C VAL A 6 17.18 4.55 -11.10
N VAL A 7 17.17 5.39 -10.07
CA VAL A 7 16.52 6.70 -10.12
C VAL A 7 17.23 7.63 -11.11
N ALA A 8 18.56 7.63 -11.15
CA ALA A 8 19.32 8.42 -12.09
C ALA A 8 19.16 7.93 -13.55
N ALA A 9 19.07 6.62 -13.77
CA ALA A 9 18.91 6.05 -15.12
C ALA A 9 17.51 6.32 -15.70
N GLU A 10 16.46 6.31 -14.89
CA GLU A 10 15.11 6.69 -15.34
C GLU A 10 15.00 8.20 -15.59
N TRP A 11 15.63 9.00 -14.75
CA TRP A 11 15.71 10.45 -14.93
C TRP A 11 16.43 10.86 -16.23
N LEU A 12 17.49 10.16 -16.59
CA LEU A 12 18.28 10.41 -17.80
C LEU A 12 17.61 9.89 -19.09
N ARG A 13 16.70 8.93 -19.01
CA ARG A 13 16.03 8.37 -20.19
C ARG A 13 14.84 9.18 -20.70
N GLY A 14 14.27 10.07 -19.89
CA GLY A 14 13.21 10.98 -20.33
C GLY A 14 11.89 10.35 -20.77
N ASP A 15 11.72 9.04 -20.58
CA ASP A 15 10.55 8.26 -21.01
C ASP A 15 9.48 8.12 -19.92
N GLY A 16 9.61 8.88 -18.86
CA GLY A 16 8.48 9.10 -17.94
C GLY A 16 7.41 9.87 -18.71
N GLY A 17 6.37 9.18 -19.16
CA GLY A 17 5.26 9.75 -19.93
C GLY A 17 4.54 10.85 -19.19
N ALA A 18 5.19 11.96 -19.01
CA ALA A 18 4.67 13.12 -18.35
C ALA A 18 4.73 14.29 -19.30
N THR A 19 3.59 14.77 -19.62
CA THR A 19 3.34 16.06 -20.27
C THR A 19 3.71 17.26 -19.39
N ASP A 20 4.48 17.08 -18.34
CA ASP A 20 4.99 18.21 -17.55
C ASP A 20 6.48 18.39 -17.77
N ARG A 21 6.84 19.60 -18.17
CA ARG A 21 8.16 19.99 -18.65
C ARG A 21 9.22 19.76 -17.56
N GLY A 22 9.94 18.64 -17.63
CA GLY A 22 11.30 18.57 -17.10
C GLY A 22 11.45 18.13 -15.64
N GLY A 23 10.48 17.45 -15.01
CA GLY A 23 10.63 17.00 -13.63
C GLY A 23 10.55 15.49 -13.47
N GLY A 24 11.66 14.79 -13.49
CA GLY A 24 11.71 13.41 -12.98
C GLY A 24 11.35 13.36 -11.49
N MET A 25 10.70 12.30 -11.03
CA MET A 25 10.49 12.05 -9.60
C MET A 25 11.76 11.46 -9.00
N ILE A 26 12.16 11.96 -7.84
CA ILE A 26 13.26 11.41 -7.05
C ILE A 26 12.65 10.77 -5.81
N TYR A 27 12.90 9.50 -5.61
CA TYR A 27 12.57 8.80 -4.37
C TYR A 27 13.75 8.91 -3.39
N VAL A 28 13.49 9.46 -2.22
CA VAL A 28 14.51 9.63 -1.16
C VAL A 28 14.11 8.81 0.06
N PRO A 29 14.68 7.61 0.26
CA PRO A 29 14.49 6.86 1.50
C PRO A 29 15.36 7.50 2.59
N PHE A 30 14.75 8.06 3.62
CA PHE A 30 15.48 8.72 4.71
C PHE A 30 15.11 8.21 6.11
N LEU A 31 14.05 7.40 6.24
CA LEU A 31 13.67 6.77 7.50
C LEU A 31 13.85 5.25 7.41
N ASN A 32 14.33 4.66 8.51
CA ASN A 32 14.46 3.21 8.67
C ASN A 32 15.31 2.52 7.59
N PHE A 33 16.20 3.24 6.95
CA PHE A 33 17.09 2.75 5.90
C PHE A 33 18.57 2.95 6.32
N ALA A 34 18.87 2.65 7.58
CA ALA A 34 20.24 2.66 8.09
C ALA A 34 21.09 1.62 7.35
N ASP A 35 22.36 1.92 7.15
CA ASP A 35 23.32 1.03 6.50
C ASP A 35 22.95 0.62 5.05
N GLY A 36 21.95 1.27 4.46
CA GLY A 36 21.54 1.03 3.09
C GLY A 36 20.63 -0.20 2.90
N ASP A 37 20.03 -0.72 3.97
CA ASP A 37 19.10 -1.84 3.94
C ASP A 37 17.87 -1.64 4.84
N LEU A 38 17.00 -2.63 4.87
CA LEU A 38 15.76 -2.65 5.66
C LEU A 38 15.77 -3.75 6.73
N ASP A 39 16.91 -4.23 7.17
CA ASP A 39 16.99 -5.30 8.18
C ASP A 39 16.45 -4.87 9.53
N ALA A 40 16.66 -3.63 9.92
CA ALA A 40 16.07 -3.05 11.12
C ALA A 40 14.53 -3.05 11.04
N VAL A 41 13.95 -2.74 9.87
CA VAL A 41 12.50 -2.79 9.65
C VAL A 41 11.99 -4.24 9.72
N HIS A 42 12.74 -5.20 9.17
CA HIS A 42 12.41 -6.62 9.31
C HIS A 42 12.36 -7.05 10.77
N ALA A 43 13.34 -6.65 11.58
CA ALA A 43 13.37 -6.94 13.01
C ALA A 43 12.15 -6.33 13.73
N MET A 44 11.82 -5.06 13.45
CA MET A 44 10.64 -4.41 14.01
C MET A 44 9.34 -5.10 13.63
N LEU A 45 9.14 -5.42 12.34
CA LEU A 45 7.94 -6.15 11.85
C LEU A 45 7.86 -7.59 12.40
N SER A 46 8.99 -8.15 12.79
CA SER A 46 9.06 -9.49 13.38
C SER A 46 8.72 -9.51 14.87
N HIS A 47 8.70 -8.37 15.54
CA HIS A 47 8.40 -8.30 16.96
C HIS A 47 6.92 -8.69 17.23
N PRO A 48 6.64 -9.49 18.27
CA PRO A 48 5.27 -9.97 18.55
C PRO A 48 4.29 -8.83 18.87
N ASP A 49 4.76 -7.75 19.46
CA ASP A 49 3.93 -6.60 19.87
C ASP A 49 3.88 -5.49 18.81
N ALA A 50 4.52 -5.70 17.65
CA ALA A 50 4.45 -4.74 16.55
C ALA A 50 3.24 -5.01 15.66
N ILE A 51 2.52 -3.95 15.33
CA ILE A 51 1.46 -3.96 14.31
C ILE A 51 1.82 -2.97 13.21
N PRO A 52 1.54 -3.29 11.94
CA PRO A 52 1.76 -2.33 10.85
C PRO A 52 0.79 -1.16 10.98
N GLY A 53 1.31 0.04 10.82
CA GLY A 53 0.53 1.27 10.78
C GLY A 53 0.25 1.72 9.34
N LEU A 54 -0.64 2.70 9.20
CA LEU A 54 -0.79 3.44 7.97
C LEU A 54 0.32 4.49 7.90
N SER A 55 0.83 4.73 6.71
CA SER A 55 1.76 5.82 6.42
C SER A 55 1.05 7.17 6.31
N ASP A 56 1.77 8.21 5.93
CA ASP A 56 1.27 9.57 5.71
C ASP A 56 0.37 9.72 4.46
N GLY A 57 -0.19 8.64 3.95
CA GLY A 57 -1.08 8.64 2.79
C GLY A 57 -2.25 9.61 2.99
N GLY A 58 -2.38 10.59 2.07
CA GLY A 58 -3.39 11.64 2.14
C GLY A 58 -2.89 12.98 2.65
N ALA A 59 -1.72 13.05 3.29
CA ALA A 59 -1.03 14.30 3.61
C ALA A 59 -0.07 14.67 2.46
N HIS A 60 0.13 15.97 2.22
CA HIS A 60 1.08 16.45 1.21
C HIS A 60 0.99 15.70 -0.13
N VAL A 61 -0.21 15.59 -0.66
CA VAL A 61 -0.56 14.72 -1.80
C VAL A 61 0.29 14.92 -3.06
N GLY A 62 0.98 16.04 -3.19
CA GLY A 62 1.95 16.31 -4.26
C GLY A 62 3.32 15.66 -4.05
N MET A 63 3.58 15.07 -2.87
CA MET A 63 4.87 14.49 -2.48
C MET A 63 4.74 13.07 -1.92
N ILE A 64 3.61 12.72 -1.31
CA ILE A 64 3.40 11.47 -0.57
C ILE A 64 2.29 10.67 -1.26
N CYS A 65 2.56 9.39 -1.55
CA CYS A 65 1.58 8.45 -2.10
C CYS A 65 1.57 7.10 -1.36
N ASP A 66 1.91 7.11 -0.09
CA ASP A 66 2.20 5.92 0.72
C ASP A 66 0.98 5.08 1.13
N GLY A 67 -0.22 5.38 0.62
CA GLY A 67 -1.40 4.52 0.77
C GLY A 67 -1.22 3.10 0.23
N SER A 68 -0.13 2.85 -0.48
CA SER A 68 0.27 1.55 -1.03
C SER A 68 0.96 0.60 -0.03
N PHE A 69 1.19 1.01 1.20
CA PHE A 69 1.86 0.20 2.22
C PHE A 69 1.29 -1.21 2.42
N PRO A 70 -0.03 -1.42 2.48
CA PRO A 70 -0.58 -2.77 2.59
C PRO A 70 -0.15 -3.70 1.46
N THR A 71 -0.02 -3.17 0.25
CA THR A 71 0.49 -3.93 -0.90
C THR A 71 1.98 -4.22 -0.76
N THR A 72 2.79 -3.23 -0.38
CA THR A 72 4.24 -3.40 -0.13
C THR A 72 4.49 -4.43 0.96
N LEU A 73 3.65 -4.45 1.99
CA LEU A 73 3.76 -5.43 3.06
C LEU A 73 3.66 -6.87 2.51
N MET A 74 2.73 -7.13 1.62
CA MET A 74 2.53 -8.44 1.03
C MET A 74 3.54 -8.75 -0.09
N THR A 75 3.90 -7.79 -0.92
CA THR A 75 4.83 -8.02 -2.03
C THR A 75 6.27 -8.08 -1.54
N HIS A 76 6.78 -7.00 -0.95
CA HIS A 76 8.18 -6.92 -0.54
C HIS A 76 8.49 -7.90 0.60
N TRP A 77 7.77 -7.81 1.72
CA TRP A 77 8.12 -8.55 2.92
C TRP A 77 7.82 -10.03 2.86
N ALA A 78 6.77 -10.45 2.11
CA ALA A 78 6.45 -11.87 1.98
C ALA A 78 7.09 -12.54 0.77
N ARG A 79 7.33 -11.80 -0.34
CA ARG A 79 7.68 -12.42 -1.63
C ARG A 79 9.02 -11.96 -2.20
N ASP A 80 9.20 -10.64 -2.37
CA ASP A 80 10.22 -10.10 -3.28
C ASP A 80 11.54 -9.75 -2.58
N ARG A 81 11.54 -9.61 -1.26
CA ARG A 81 12.73 -9.26 -0.49
C ARG A 81 13.82 -10.32 -0.63
N VAL A 82 15.04 -9.86 -0.87
CA VAL A 82 16.26 -10.68 -0.76
C VAL A 82 16.59 -10.86 0.72
N GLY A 83 16.87 -12.09 1.14
CA GLY A 83 17.12 -12.43 2.54
C GLY A 83 15.87 -12.92 3.29
N ALA A 84 15.81 -12.68 4.60
CA ALA A 84 14.72 -13.17 5.44
C ALA A 84 13.39 -12.54 5.07
N ARG A 85 12.36 -13.36 4.90
CA ARG A 85 10.99 -12.96 4.56
C ARG A 85 10.06 -13.25 5.72
N LEU A 86 8.92 -12.59 5.73
CA LEU A 86 7.87 -12.85 6.70
C LEU A 86 6.76 -13.71 6.06
N PRO A 87 6.19 -14.68 6.78
CA PRO A 87 5.07 -15.47 6.27
C PRO A 87 3.89 -14.56 5.89
N LEU A 88 3.29 -14.81 4.73
CA LEU A 88 2.17 -14.02 4.22
C LEU A 88 1.00 -13.99 5.21
N GLU A 89 0.69 -15.14 5.81
CA GLU A 89 -0.39 -15.29 6.78
C GLU A 89 -0.17 -14.41 8.02
N ARG A 90 1.08 -14.30 8.48
CA ARG A 90 1.44 -13.40 9.58
C ARG A 90 1.20 -11.94 9.21
N LEU A 91 1.62 -11.53 8.01
CA LEU A 91 1.45 -10.16 7.53
C LEU A 91 -0.02 -9.81 7.33
N VAL A 92 -0.82 -10.74 6.78
CA VAL A 92 -2.27 -10.55 6.62
C VAL A 92 -2.95 -10.46 7.99
N LYS A 93 -2.57 -11.33 8.94
CA LYS A 93 -3.09 -11.27 10.31
C LYS A 93 -2.77 -9.92 10.97
N ALA A 94 -1.52 -9.48 10.90
CA ALA A 94 -1.06 -8.22 11.48
C ALA A 94 -1.79 -7.01 10.86
N GLN A 95 -1.93 -6.99 9.53
CA GLN A 95 -2.59 -5.90 8.79
C GLN A 95 -4.10 -5.84 8.99
N ALA A 96 -4.77 -6.96 9.26
CA ALA A 96 -6.23 -7.02 9.34
C ALA A 96 -6.72 -7.26 10.78
N HIS A 97 -6.38 -8.41 11.36
CA HIS A 97 -6.91 -8.81 12.67
C HIS A 97 -6.30 -8.00 13.81
N ASP A 98 -4.96 -7.91 13.85
CA ASP A 98 -4.28 -7.32 15.00
C ASP A 98 -4.49 -5.80 15.04
N THR A 99 -4.47 -5.14 13.88
CA THR A 99 -4.79 -3.71 13.77
C THR A 99 -6.24 -3.41 14.13
N ALA A 100 -7.21 -4.24 13.68
CA ALA A 100 -8.61 -4.08 14.05
C ALA A 100 -8.79 -4.20 15.58
N ARG A 101 -8.15 -5.20 16.20
CA ARG A 101 -8.18 -5.38 17.65
C ARG A 101 -7.57 -4.23 18.43
N ALA A 102 -6.43 -3.70 17.96
CA ALA A 102 -5.74 -2.59 18.61
C ALA A 102 -6.59 -1.32 18.70
N VAL A 103 -7.50 -1.11 17.74
CA VAL A 103 -8.43 0.03 17.72
C VAL A 103 -9.86 -0.32 18.15
N GLY A 104 -10.07 -1.51 18.75
CA GLY A 104 -11.36 -1.91 19.32
C GLY A 104 -12.39 -2.40 18.29
N LEU A 105 -12.03 -2.65 17.04
CA LEU A 105 -12.94 -3.18 16.01
C LEU A 105 -13.01 -4.71 16.10
N HIS A 106 -13.90 -5.23 16.94
CA HIS A 106 -13.99 -6.66 17.22
C HIS A 106 -14.87 -7.44 16.24
N ASP A 107 -15.63 -6.76 15.39
CA ASP A 107 -16.57 -7.31 14.43
C ASP A 107 -15.96 -7.67 13.06
N ARG A 108 -14.64 -7.44 12.88
CA ARG A 108 -13.93 -7.61 11.61
C ARG A 108 -12.48 -8.06 11.79
N GLY A 109 -11.71 -8.10 10.68
CA GLY A 109 -10.28 -8.43 10.66
C GLY A 109 -9.99 -9.93 10.51
N ARG A 110 -11.03 -10.80 10.46
CA ARG A 110 -10.90 -12.22 10.15
C ARG A 110 -12.16 -12.74 9.45
N LEU A 111 -12.03 -13.83 8.73
CA LEU A 111 -13.17 -14.53 8.13
C LEU A 111 -13.75 -15.51 9.13
N ALA A 112 -14.93 -15.21 9.66
CA ALA A 112 -15.70 -16.10 10.52
C ALA A 112 -17.19 -15.77 10.44
N PRO A 113 -18.09 -16.76 10.63
CA PRO A 113 -19.52 -16.52 10.72
C PRO A 113 -19.86 -15.46 11.77
N GLY A 114 -20.79 -14.56 11.45
CA GLY A 114 -21.22 -13.48 12.34
C GLY A 114 -20.36 -12.23 12.33
N LEU A 115 -19.19 -12.26 11.65
CA LEU A 115 -18.37 -11.07 11.49
C LEU A 115 -18.68 -10.32 10.20
N ARG A 116 -18.32 -9.05 10.19
CA ARG A 116 -18.50 -8.16 9.05
C ARG A 116 -17.65 -8.64 7.87
N ALA A 117 -18.27 -8.74 6.71
CA ALA A 117 -17.63 -9.19 5.47
C ALA A 117 -16.93 -8.01 4.76
N ASP A 118 -15.84 -7.49 5.36
CA ASP A 118 -14.91 -6.56 4.74
C ASP A 118 -13.74 -7.43 4.22
N ILE A 119 -13.68 -7.68 2.90
CA ILE A 119 -12.86 -8.74 2.31
C ILE A 119 -12.15 -8.21 1.06
N ASN A 120 -10.85 -8.51 0.93
CA ASN A 120 -10.12 -8.38 -0.32
C ASN A 120 -9.90 -9.77 -0.93
N LEU A 121 -10.25 -9.93 -2.19
CA LEU A 121 -9.87 -11.09 -3.01
C LEU A 121 -8.64 -10.70 -3.82
N ILE A 122 -7.52 -11.39 -3.58
CA ILE A 122 -6.22 -11.00 -4.10
C ILE A 122 -5.59 -12.18 -4.84
N ASP A 123 -5.18 -11.95 -6.08
CA ASP A 123 -4.25 -12.82 -6.78
C ASP A 123 -2.82 -12.42 -6.38
N THR A 124 -2.21 -13.19 -5.50
CA THR A 124 -0.87 -12.91 -4.98
C THR A 124 0.22 -13.04 -6.03
N SER A 125 -0.01 -13.81 -7.09
CA SER A 125 0.93 -13.95 -8.19
C SER A 125 0.97 -12.71 -9.10
N ALA A 126 -0.18 -12.06 -9.28
CA ALA A 126 -0.34 -10.84 -10.05
C ALA A 126 -0.19 -9.56 -9.20
N LEU A 127 -0.08 -9.71 -7.87
CA LEU A 127 -0.01 -8.57 -6.95
C LEU A 127 1.29 -7.81 -7.14
N ARG A 128 1.18 -6.53 -7.50
CA ARG A 128 2.33 -5.62 -7.65
C ARG A 128 1.92 -4.17 -7.52
N LEU A 129 2.87 -3.32 -7.13
CA LEU A 129 2.77 -1.88 -7.21
C LEU A 129 3.32 -1.38 -8.55
N HIS A 130 2.67 -0.37 -9.09
CA HIS A 130 3.14 0.38 -10.25
C HIS A 130 3.94 1.60 -9.79
N ALA A 131 4.73 2.17 -10.72
CA ALA A 131 5.40 3.44 -10.46
C ALA A 131 4.38 4.54 -10.12
N PRO A 132 4.68 5.45 -9.18
CA PRO A 132 3.85 6.62 -8.93
C PRO A 132 3.71 7.48 -10.17
N GLN A 133 2.54 8.11 -10.30
CA GLN A 133 2.23 9.02 -11.40
C GLN A 133 1.68 10.34 -10.86
N VAL A 134 2.01 11.44 -11.51
CA VAL A 134 1.36 12.73 -11.26
C VAL A 134 0.03 12.75 -12.03
N VAL A 135 -1.06 13.00 -11.31
CA VAL A 135 -2.40 13.16 -11.90
C VAL A 135 -2.97 14.52 -11.51
N HIS A 136 -3.78 15.11 -12.39
CA HIS A 136 -4.41 16.42 -12.22
C HIS A 136 -5.93 16.24 -12.08
N ASP A 137 -6.37 15.58 -11.02
CA ASP A 137 -7.77 15.23 -10.78
C ASP A 137 -8.38 15.89 -9.54
N LEU A 138 -7.66 16.83 -8.92
CA LEU A 138 -8.17 17.63 -7.83
C LEU A 138 -8.88 18.90 -8.34
N PRO A 139 -9.76 19.52 -7.54
CA PRO A 139 -10.41 20.77 -7.88
C PRO A 139 -9.43 21.84 -8.37
N ALA A 140 -9.87 22.68 -9.33
CA ALA A 140 -9.06 23.72 -9.98
C ALA A 140 -7.78 23.20 -10.68
N GLY A 141 -7.77 21.94 -11.15
CA GLY A 141 -6.62 21.36 -11.83
C GLY A 141 -5.46 21.03 -10.89
N GLY A 142 -5.70 20.95 -9.60
CA GLY A 142 -4.70 20.59 -8.60
C GLY A 142 -4.11 19.21 -8.88
N ARG A 143 -2.81 19.08 -8.66
CA ARG A 143 -2.07 17.84 -8.91
C ARG A 143 -1.89 17.01 -7.63
N ARG A 144 -1.80 15.70 -7.80
CA ARG A 144 -1.36 14.78 -6.73
C ARG A 144 -0.54 13.62 -7.30
N LEU A 145 0.23 12.96 -6.42
CA LEU A 145 0.80 11.66 -6.72
C LEU A 145 -0.27 10.57 -6.52
N MET A 146 -0.30 9.62 -7.43
CA MET A 146 -1.12 8.42 -7.31
C MET A 146 -0.28 7.20 -7.62
N GLN A 147 -0.32 6.20 -6.75
CA GLN A 147 0.29 4.92 -6.98
C GLN A 147 -0.79 3.84 -7.07
N ARG A 148 -0.82 3.11 -8.17
CA ARG A 148 -1.77 2.02 -8.41
C ARG A 148 -1.15 0.68 -8.06
N ALA A 149 -2.02 -0.29 -7.77
CA ALA A 149 -1.65 -1.69 -7.61
C ALA A 149 -2.52 -2.55 -8.53
N SER A 150 -1.98 -3.68 -8.99
CA SER A 150 -2.73 -4.77 -9.64
C SER A 150 -2.71 -6.01 -8.77
N GLY A 151 -3.61 -6.97 -9.09
CA GLY A 151 -3.77 -8.21 -8.33
C GLY A 151 -4.94 -8.17 -7.33
N TYR A 152 -5.58 -7.03 -7.13
CA TYR A 152 -6.82 -6.94 -6.36
C TYR A 152 -8.01 -7.27 -7.27
N VAL A 153 -8.48 -8.52 -7.21
CA VAL A 153 -9.60 -9.01 -8.03
C VAL A 153 -10.92 -8.39 -7.60
N ALA A 154 -11.16 -8.32 -6.28
CA ALA A 154 -12.33 -7.64 -5.75
C ALA A 154 -12.09 -7.14 -4.33
N THR A 155 -12.74 -6.02 -3.99
CA THR A 155 -12.85 -5.52 -2.62
C THR A 155 -14.32 -5.46 -2.23
N LEU A 156 -14.62 -6.06 -1.10
CA LEU A 156 -15.97 -6.08 -0.53
C LEU A 156 -15.99 -5.30 0.78
N VAL A 157 -17.04 -4.53 0.98
CA VAL A 157 -17.34 -3.85 2.24
C VAL A 157 -18.75 -4.25 2.67
N ALA A 158 -18.88 -4.78 3.87
CA ALA A 158 -20.14 -5.32 4.38
C ALA A 158 -20.81 -6.31 3.41
N GLY A 159 -20.04 -7.17 2.75
CA GLY A 159 -20.48 -8.17 1.80
C GLY A 159 -20.84 -7.63 0.40
N ARG A 160 -20.73 -6.33 0.15
CA ARG A 160 -21.00 -5.73 -1.17
C ARG A 160 -19.71 -5.40 -1.89
N VAL A 161 -19.57 -5.80 -3.14
CA VAL A 161 -18.42 -5.48 -3.99
C VAL A 161 -18.38 -3.98 -4.25
N THR A 162 -17.33 -3.32 -3.78
CA THR A 162 -17.09 -1.88 -3.97
C THR A 162 -16.09 -1.60 -5.08
N TYR A 163 -15.14 -2.55 -5.30
CA TYR A 163 -14.18 -2.51 -6.40
C TYR A 163 -14.08 -3.87 -7.05
N ARG A 164 -13.86 -3.89 -8.36
CA ARG A 164 -13.53 -5.07 -9.16
C ARG A 164 -12.39 -4.71 -10.10
N ASP A 165 -11.31 -5.48 -10.06
CA ASP A 165 -10.10 -5.27 -10.88
C ASP A 165 -9.60 -3.80 -10.86
N GLY A 166 -9.64 -3.20 -9.66
CA GLY A 166 -9.21 -1.81 -9.45
C GLY A 166 -10.23 -0.74 -9.88
N VAL A 167 -11.39 -1.13 -10.40
CA VAL A 167 -12.45 -0.21 -10.83
C VAL A 167 -13.57 -0.15 -9.79
N ALA A 168 -13.97 1.06 -9.41
CA ALA A 168 -15.09 1.28 -8.49
C ALA A 168 -16.43 0.84 -9.11
N THR A 169 -17.24 0.10 -8.35
CA THR A 169 -18.57 -0.35 -8.77
C THR A 169 -19.66 0.69 -8.54
N GLY A 170 -19.36 1.78 -7.84
CA GLY A 170 -20.34 2.77 -7.39
C GLY A 170 -21.08 2.38 -6.10
N ALA A 171 -20.89 1.19 -5.56
CA ALA A 171 -21.51 0.79 -4.30
C ALA A 171 -20.82 1.48 -3.11
N LEU A 172 -21.60 2.10 -2.22
CA LEU A 172 -21.14 2.82 -1.03
C LEU A 172 -21.78 2.23 0.24
N PRO A 173 -21.46 1.00 0.63
CA PRO A 173 -22.06 0.34 1.81
C PRO A 173 -21.40 0.73 3.14
N GLY A 174 -20.41 1.60 3.10
CA GLY A 174 -19.72 2.08 4.30
C GLY A 174 -20.64 2.81 5.28
N ARG A 175 -20.35 2.69 6.57
CA ARG A 175 -21.04 3.42 7.63
C ARG A 175 -20.02 4.00 8.59
N LEU A 176 -20.35 5.13 9.20
CA LEU A 176 -19.56 5.67 10.29
C LEU A 176 -19.53 4.66 11.45
N VAL A 177 -18.33 4.29 11.87
CA VAL A 177 -18.11 3.47 13.05
C VAL A 177 -17.95 4.41 14.25
N ARG A 178 -18.74 4.16 15.29
CA ARG A 178 -18.65 4.87 16.57
C ARG A 178 -18.34 3.84 17.65
N SER A 179 -17.42 4.18 18.52
CA SER A 179 -17.14 3.45 19.77
C SER A 179 -18.23 3.74 20.79
#